data_9a4d0997d4a207e527e973855d15dc7e
#
_entry.id   9a4d0997d4a207e527e973855d15dc7e
#
_cell.length_a   1.000
_cell.length_b   1.000
_cell.length_c   1.000
_cell.angle_alpha   90.00
_cell.angle_beta   90.00
_cell.angle_gamma   90.00
#
_symmetry.space_group_name_H-M   'P 1'
#
loop_
_entity.id
_entity.type
_entity.pdbx_description
1 polymer ?
#
loop_
_entity_poly.entity_id
_entity_poly.type
_entity_poly.pdbx_seq_one_letter_code
_entity_poly.pdbx_strand_id
1 'polypeptide(L)'
;MVPIHRHLETSETTICLQGCLDVVFYGLRPNDGDGGPCVGDCGTVVAGGEETNVFERYRVRLCPREGKYGVQIPLGAWHSVEVYEPSTIFEAKDGRYKALRI
;
A
#
# COMPACT_ATOMS: atom_id res chain seq x y z
N MET A 1 5.59 8.61 6.59
CA MET A 1 5.33 7.25 6.13
C MET A 1 3.85 6.92 6.29
N VAL A 2 3.25 6.37 5.25
CA VAL A 2 1.86 5.94 5.31
C VAL A 2 1.81 4.53 5.89
N PRO A 3 1.04 4.26 6.94
CA PRO A 3 1.00 2.94 7.54
C PRO A 3 0.35 1.90 6.63
N ILE A 4 0.50 0.64 6.99
CA ILE A 4 -0.09 -0.47 6.24
C ILE A 4 -1.61 -0.39 6.34
N HIS A 5 -2.28 -0.32 5.20
CA HIS A 5 -3.74 -0.20 5.14
C HIS A 5 -4.26 -0.81 3.83
N ARG A 6 -5.57 -0.87 3.70
CA ARG A 6 -6.23 -1.28 2.45
C ARG A 6 -7.54 -0.52 2.28
N HIS A 7 -8.01 -0.50 1.03
CA HIS A 7 -9.31 0.08 0.69
C HIS A 7 -10.23 -1.06 0.26
N LEU A 8 -11.38 -1.16 0.91
CA LEU A 8 -12.31 -2.27 0.68
C LEU A 8 -13.35 -1.99 -0.39
N GLU A 9 -13.52 -0.74 -0.78
CA GLU A 9 -14.57 -0.34 -1.71
C GLU A 9 -14.05 0.14 -3.06
N THR A 10 -12.78 0.53 -3.13
CA THR A 10 -12.21 1.13 -4.34
C THR A 10 -10.81 0.62 -4.60
N SER A 11 -10.44 0.50 -5.87
CA SER A 11 -9.05 0.44 -6.26
C SER A 11 -8.51 1.86 -6.30
N GLU A 12 -7.20 2.00 -6.34
CA GLU A 12 -6.55 3.31 -6.27
C GLU A 12 -5.41 3.36 -7.25
N THR A 13 -5.27 4.51 -7.94
CA THR A 13 -4.10 4.80 -8.76
C THR A 13 -3.30 5.87 -8.06
N THR A 14 -2.05 5.58 -7.79
CA THR A 14 -1.12 6.54 -7.20
C THR A 14 -0.11 6.96 -8.24
N ILE A 15 0.04 8.26 -8.42
CA ILE A 15 1.00 8.84 -9.37
C ILE A 15 1.96 9.73 -8.58
N CYS A 16 3.25 9.51 -8.75
CA CYS A 16 4.27 10.37 -8.15
C CYS A 16 4.59 11.50 -9.13
N LEU A 17 4.33 12.73 -8.70
CA LEU A 17 4.59 13.91 -9.52
C LEU A 17 6.01 14.43 -9.32
N GLN A 18 6.55 14.26 -8.12
CA GLN A 18 7.89 14.71 -7.76
C GLN A 18 8.37 13.88 -6.58
N GLY A 19 9.66 13.59 -6.54
CA GLY A 19 10.26 12.87 -5.42
C GLY A 19 10.57 11.42 -5.76
N CYS A 20 10.73 10.61 -4.73
CA CYS A 20 11.02 9.19 -4.87
C CYS A 20 10.46 8.43 -3.68
N LEU A 21 9.67 7.39 -3.97
CA LEU A 21 9.04 6.59 -2.93
C LEU A 21 8.83 5.15 -3.43
N ASP A 22 8.51 4.27 -2.51
CA ASP A 22 8.07 2.92 -2.83
C ASP A 22 6.66 2.72 -2.31
N VAL A 23 5.81 2.10 -3.12
CA VAL A 23 4.55 1.53 -2.66
C VAL A 23 4.82 0.07 -2.36
N VAL A 24 4.62 -0.32 -1.12
CA VAL A 24 4.96 -1.65 -0.64
C VAL A 24 3.67 -2.45 -0.48
N PHE A 25 3.63 -3.63 -1.08
CA PHE A 25 2.46 -4.51 -1.02
C PHE A 25 2.72 -5.68 -0.10
N TYR A 26 1.69 -6.07 0.64
CA TYR A 26 1.79 -7.09 1.68
C TYR A 26 0.83 -8.23 1.41
N GLY A 27 1.25 -9.44 1.81
CA GLY A 27 0.40 -10.59 1.86
C GLY A 27 0.04 -10.92 3.29
N LEU A 28 -1.08 -11.62 3.47
CA LEU A 28 -1.47 -12.11 4.78
C LEU A 28 -0.67 -13.37 5.10
N ARG A 29 -0.14 -13.42 6.32
CA ARG A 29 0.59 -14.58 6.78
C ARG A 29 -0.37 -15.53 7.47
N PRO A 30 -0.42 -16.82 7.07
CA PRO A 30 -1.29 -17.77 7.75
C PRO A 30 -0.94 -17.83 9.24
N ASN A 31 -1.97 -17.84 10.08
CA ASN A 31 -1.79 -17.86 11.52
C ASN A 31 -1.69 -19.30 12.04
N ASP A 32 -0.80 -20.08 11.44
CA ASP A 32 -0.62 -21.50 11.78
C ASP A 32 0.57 -21.74 12.69
N GLY A 33 1.19 -20.69 13.16
CA GLY A 33 2.29 -20.78 14.10
C GLY A 33 3.61 -21.25 13.52
N ASP A 34 3.64 -21.56 12.25
CA ASP A 34 4.81 -22.10 11.59
C ASP A 34 5.48 -21.04 10.72
N GLY A 35 5.41 -19.83 11.15
CA GLY A 35 6.08 -18.76 10.46
C GLY A 35 7.56 -18.80 10.71
N GLY A 36 8.33 -19.18 9.73
CA GLY A 36 9.76 -18.98 9.76
C GLY A 36 10.09 -17.51 9.94
N PRO A 37 11.37 -17.14 10.06
CA PRO A 37 11.76 -15.76 10.24
C PRO A 37 11.20 -14.90 9.11
N CYS A 38 10.69 -13.75 9.48
CA CYS A 38 10.17 -12.80 8.52
C CYS A 38 11.33 -12.23 7.71
N VAL A 39 11.17 -12.20 6.40
CA VAL A 39 12.14 -11.60 5.49
C VAL A 39 11.48 -10.37 4.87
N GLY A 40 12.13 -9.22 4.98
CA GLY A 40 11.59 -7.96 4.52
C GLY A 40 10.72 -7.28 5.58
N ASP A 41 9.91 -6.35 5.16
CA ASP A 41 9.02 -5.63 6.07
C ASP A 41 7.88 -6.53 6.53
N CYS A 42 7.75 -6.63 7.82
CA CYS A 42 6.68 -7.39 8.46
C CYS A 42 5.88 -6.47 9.35
N GLY A 43 4.64 -6.78 9.51
CA GLY A 43 3.78 -5.96 10.33
C GLY A 43 2.54 -6.72 10.77
N THR A 44 1.68 -6.02 11.47
CA THR A 44 0.41 -6.53 11.94
C THR A 44 -0.69 -5.59 11.48
N VAL A 45 -1.76 -6.16 10.99
CA VAL A 45 -2.94 -5.39 10.57
C VAL A 45 -4.16 -5.94 11.29
N VAL A 46 -5.20 -5.12 11.40
CA VAL A 46 -6.49 -5.55 11.95
C VAL A 46 -7.44 -5.79 10.79
N ALA A 47 -7.90 -7.02 10.65
CA ALA A 47 -8.86 -7.42 9.63
C ALA A 47 -9.98 -8.20 10.29
N GLY A 48 -11.22 -7.73 10.11
CA GLY A 48 -12.37 -8.37 10.73
C GLY A 48 -12.34 -8.42 12.24
N GLY A 49 -11.67 -7.44 12.89
CA GLY A 49 -11.55 -7.39 14.34
C GLY A 49 -10.41 -8.23 14.92
N GLU A 50 -9.66 -8.91 14.08
CA GLU A 50 -8.54 -9.75 14.51
C GLU A 50 -7.23 -9.20 13.99
N GLU A 51 -6.18 -9.31 14.80
CA GLU A 51 -4.84 -9.00 14.36
C GLU A 51 -4.34 -10.08 13.43
N THR A 52 -3.79 -9.67 12.29
CA THR A 52 -3.23 -10.58 11.31
C THR A 52 -1.83 -10.12 10.96
N ASN A 53 -0.90 -11.06 10.92
CA ASN A 53 0.45 -10.76 10.49
C ASN A 53 0.51 -10.63 8.98
N VAL A 54 1.25 -9.65 8.52
CA VAL A 54 1.49 -9.43 7.09
C VAL A 54 2.98 -9.46 6.82
N PHE A 55 3.32 -9.79 5.57
CA PHE A 55 4.70 -9.79 5.11
C PHE A 55 4.80 -9.06 3.79
N GLU A 56 5.93 -8.42 3.55
CA GLU A 56 6.18 -7.75 2.27
C GLU A 56 6.24 -8.79 1.15
N ARG A 57 5.41 -8.60 0.13
CA ARG A 57 5.43 -9.45 -1.06
C ARG A 57 6.28 -8.84 -2.16
N TYR A 58 6.05 -7.58 -2.46
CA TYR A 58 6.82 -6.84 -3.46
C TYR A 58 6.61 -5.35 -3.24
N ARG A 59 7.47 -4.57 -3.86
CA ARG A 59 7.35 -3.12 -3.82
C ARG A 59 7.52 -2.54 -5.21
N VAL A 60 6.89 -1.40 -5.43
CA VAL A 60 6.94 -0.68 -6.71
C VAL A 60 7.56 0.68 -6.45
N ARG A 61 8.69 0.95 -7.13
CA ARG A 61 9.35 2.24 -7.04
C ARG A 61 8.61 3.26 -7.90
N LEU A 62 8.29 4.42 -7.32
CA LEU A 62 7.79 5.57 -8.04
C LEU A 62 8.81 6.69 -7.92
N CYS A 63 9.42 7.04 -9.04
CA CYS A 63 10.47 8.04 -9.09
C CYS A 63 10.48 8.64 -10.49
N PRO A 64 9.86 9.82 -10.70
CA PRO A 64 9.73 10.40 -12.04
C PRO A 64 11.04 10.59 -12.79
N ARG A 65 12.12 10.94 -12.09
CA ARG A 65 13.42 11.08 -12.73
C ARG A 65 13.99 9.76 -13.26
N GLU A 66 13.44 8.62 -12.82
CA GLU A 66 13.79 7.30 -13.34
C GLU A 66 12.76 6.77 -14.33
N GLY A 67 11.76 7.57 -14.68
CA GLY A 67 10.71 7.17 -15.58
C GLY A 67 9.62 6.30 -14.95
N LYS A 68 9.54 6.28 -13.63
CA LYS A 68 8.58 5.45 -12.89
C LYS A 68 7.54 6.34 -12.26
N TYR A 69 6.36 6.40 -12.83
CA TYR A 69 5.39 7.43 -12.50
C TYR A 69 4.23 6.98 -11.62
N GLY A 70 3.71 5.79 -11.83
CA GLY A 70 2.49 5.42 -11.15
C GLY A 70 2.30 3.92 -10.94
N VAL A 71 1.34 3.60 -10.09
CA VAL A 71 0.99 2.22 -9.77
C VAL A 71 -0.50 2.13 -9.53
N GLN A 72 -1.10 1.02 -9.96
CA GLN A 72 -2.48 0.68 -9.65
C GLN A 72 -2.48 -0.20 -8.40
N ILE A 73 -3.22 0.22 -7.39
CA ILE A 73 -3.38 -0.52 -6.15
C ILE A 73 -4.74 -1.22 -6.20
N PRO A 74 -4.76 -2.55 -6.32
CA PRO A 74 -6.02 -3.29 -6.42
C PRO A 74 -6.89 -3.16 -5.18
N LEU A 75 -8.19 -3.36 -5.38
CA LEU A 75 -9.16 -3.41 -4.30
C LEU A 75 -8.71 -4.42 -3.23
N GLY A 76 -8.72 -4.00 -1.99
CA GLY A 76 -8.39 -4.87 -0.86
C GLY A 76 -6.91 -5.17 -0.65
N ALA A 77 -6.03 -4.66 -1.50
CA ALA A 77 -4.60 -4.92 -1.36
C ALA A 77 -4.01 -4.17 -0.16
N TRP A 78 -3.38 -4.90 0.74
CA TRP A 78 -2.66 -4.31 1.85
C TRP A 78 -1.39 -3.62 1.32
N HIS A 79 -1.21 -2.36 1.66
CA HIS A 79 -0.07 -1.59 1.16
C HIS A 79 0.34 -0.49 2.13
N SER A 80 1.56 -0.01 1.95
CA SER A 80 2.08 1.14 2.64
C SER A 80 2.93 1.96 1.67
N VAL A 81 3.37 3.14 2.11
CA VAL A 81 4.24 4.00 1.30
C VAL A 81 5.47 4.36 2.12
N GLU A 82 6.64 4.09 1.55
CA GLU A 82 7.91 4.50 2.12
C GLU A 82 8.49 5.62 1.26
N VAL A 83 8.72 6.76 1.89
CA VAL A 83 9.17 7.97 1.18
C VAL A 83 10.65 8.18 1.46
N TYR A 84 11.46 8.29 0.40
CA TYR A 84 12.91 8.46 0.52
C TYR A 84 13.36 9.92 0.45
N GLU A 85 12.52 10.76 -0.12
CA GLU A 85 12.74 12.21 -0.19
C GLU A 85 11.39 12.90 -0.26
N PRO A 86 11.29 14.20 -0.01
CA PRO A 86 10.01 14.91 -0.09
C PRO A 86 9.34 14.63 -1.43
N SER A 87 8.11 14.17 -1.39
CA SER A 87 7.40 13.68 -2.57
C SER A 87 6.00 14.27 -2.65
N THR A 88 5.56 14.50 -3.87
CA THR A 88 4.20 14.92 -4.16
C THR A 88 3.52 13.83 -4.94
N ILE A 89 2.38 13.36 -4.46
CA ILE A 89 1.61 12.31 -5.12
C ILE A 89 0.22 12.80 -5.44
N PHE A 90 -0.36 12.19 -6.47
CA PHE A 90 -1.76 12.34 -6.83
C PHE A 90 -2.41 10.97 -6.73
N GLU A 91 -3.56 10.89 -6.08
CA GLU A 91 -4.29 9.64 -5.92
C GLU A 91 -5.67 9.78 -6.54
N ALA A 92 -6.03 8.81 -7.37
CA ALA A 92 -7.35 8.71 -7.96
C ALA A 92 -7.96 7.38 -7.55
N LYS A 93 -9.15 7.42 -6.99
CA LYS A 93 -9.86 6.23 -6.58
C LYS A 93 -10.88 5.87 -7.64
N ASP A 94 -10.87 4.60 -8.04
CA ASP A 94 -11.81 4.04 -8.97
C ASP A 94 -12.96 3.46 -8.16
N GLY A 95 -14.13 4.04 -8.30
CA GLY A 95 -15.28 3.58 -7.57
C GLY A 95 -16.41 4.58 -7.65
N ARG A 96 -17.49 4.22 -7.01
CA ARG A 96 -18.67 5.06 -7.02
C ARG A 96 -18.39 6.37 -6.29
N TYR A 97 -18.64 7.46 -6.98
CA TYR A 97 -18.56 8.79 -6.37
C TYR A 97 -19.64 8.90 -5.29
N LYS A 98 -19.21 9.18 -4.09
CA LYS A 98 -20.12 9.53 -3.00
C LYS A 98 -19.93 11.01 -2.71
N ALA A 99 -20.98 11.80 -2.95
CA ALA A 99 -20.94 13.20 -2.60
C ALA A 99 -20.72 13.31 -1.09
N LEU A 100 -19.72 14.11 -0.71
CA LEU A 100 -19.53 14.44 0.68
C LEU A 100 -20.68 15.33 1.10
N ARG A 101 -21.44 14.89 2.08
CA ARG A 101 -22.43 15.76 2.70
C ARG A 101 -21.70 16.61 3.71
N ILE A 102 -21.75 17.85 3.40
CA ILE A 102 -21.22 18.87 4.30
C ILE A 102 -22.33 19.29 5.25
#